data_56320365f7cecbde3cddd008512cd18f
#
_entry.id   56320365f7cecbde3cddd008512cd18f
#
_cell.length_a   1.000
_cell.length_b   1.000
_cell.length_c   1.000
_cell.angle_alpha   90.00
_cell.angle_beta   90.00
_cell.angle_gamma   90.00
#
_symmetry.space_group_name_H-M   'P 1'
#
loop_
_entity.id
_entity.type
_entity.pdbx_description
1 polymer ?
#
loop_
_entity_poly.entity_id
_entity_poly.type
_entity_poly.pdbx_seq_one_letter_code
_entity_poly.pdbx_strand_id
1 'polypeptide(L)'
;MRIVLFCENKYAIDILHPIQVEADREGGNEVLWYVHKKKISDFPLKDDVRWTTSMQETYDFMPEAIFVPGNIVPYYLPGVKIQIFHGYAAEKKDHWIIRRYFDCYFTQGPYFTKKFKELSLKYRDFEVLETGWPRQDWIAEHRHDFDEERLQLLKRYGKQQIVLYAPTFSPKLTSLPVIKDNLVKLCKQKDVLLLMKFHPLTRQEWVDEYKALAAQYDNMVFVDDYSVTKYMLMADVMISDTSSTIYEFLLLDKPVVTLNAISKDIYWKNITDPNMLCDAIDEVVKNEDYIRLRKWVISNYDPYTDGKVVHRMLEGARDFIRRKGVPKKRKLNLWRQYTSIKTFGRIKKKK
;
A
#
# COMPACT_ATOMS: atom_id res chain seq x y z
N MET A 1 11.04 -23.64 1.79
CA MET A 1 11.92 -22.46 1.67
C MET A 1 11.87 -21.66 2.97
N ARG A 2 13.04 -21.18 3.47
CA ARG A 2 13.09 -20.28 4.63
C ARG A 2 12.92 -18.83 4.17
N ILE A 3 11.86 -18.20 4.64
CA ILE A 3 11.41 -16.87 4.21
C ILE A 3 11.50 -15.90 5.37
N VAL A 4 12.06 -14.71 5.15
CA VAL A 4 11.94 -13.59 6.07
C VAL A 4 10.97 -12.55 5.48
N LEU A 5 9.97 -12.19 6.27
CA LEU A 5 9.08 -11.07 6.01
C LEU A 5 9.62 -9.85 6.78
N PHE A 6 10.21 -8.90 6.04
CA PHE A 6 10.95 -7.79 6.65
C PHE A 6 10.02 -6.60 6.93
N CYS A 7 9.46 -6.55 8.13
CA CYS A 7 8.48 -5.56 8.58
C CYS A 7 9.17 -4.36 9.25
N GLU A 8 9.46 -3.33 8.46
CA GLU A 8 10.13 -2.11 8.94
C GLU A 8 9.17 -1.08 9.56
N ASN A 9 7.91 -1.03 9.10
CA ASN A 9 6.90 -0.07 9.53
C ASN A 9 5.53 -0.77 9.62
N LYS A 10 4.59 -0.16 10.35
CA LYS A 10 3.23 -0.73 10.51
C LYS A 10 2.52 -1.00 9.18
N TYR A 11 2.64 -0.12 8.18
CA TYR A 11 2.02 -0.33 6.86
C TYR A 11 2.49 -1.61 6.15
N ALA A 12 3.67 -2.13 6.51
CA ALA A 12 4.22 -3.34 5.90
C ALA A 12 3.48 -4.61 6.34
N ILE A 13 2.74 -4.56 7.45
CA ILE A 13 2.00 -5.72 7.98
C ILE A 13 0.96 -6.20 6.97
N ASP A 14 0.09 -5.30 6.50
CA ASP A 14 -0.97 -5.62 5.55
C ASP A 14 -0.43 -6.04 4.16
N ILE A 15 0.82 -5.67 3.83
CA ILE A 15 1.48 -6.04 2.58
C ILE A 15 2.11 -7.43 2.69
N LEU A 16 2.68 -7.74 3.85
CA LEU A 16 3.42 -8.98 4.08
C LEU A 16 2.52 -10.14 4.53
N HIS A 17 1.40 -9.83 5.18
CA HIS A 17 0.50 -10.86 5.71
C HIS A 17 -0.04 -11.82 4.65
N PRO A 18 -0.44 -11.40 3.45
CA PRO A 18 -0.82 -12.33 2.38
C PRO A 18 0.30 -13.32 2.01
N ILE A 19 1.58 -12.91 2.15
CA ILE A 19 2.72 -13.81 1.88
C ILE A 19 2.82 -14.90 2.97
N GLN A 20 2.55 -14.56 4.23
CA GLN A 20 2.46 -15.56 5.30
C GLN A 20 1.36 -16.57 4.99
N VAL A 21 0.14 -16.08 4.69
CA VAL A 21 -1.03 -16.93 4.45
C VAL A 21 -0.79 -17.91 3.30
N GLU A 22 -0.24 -17.45 2.19
CA GLU A 22 0.03 -18.34 1.04
C GLU A 22 1.20 -19.28 1.31
N ALA A 23 2.25 -18.83 2.02
CA ALA A 23 3.38 -19.70 2.39
C ALA A 23 2.93 -20.85 3.30
N ASP A 24 1.97 -20.61 4.20
CA ASP A 24 1.37 -21.62 5.07
C ASP A 24 0.45 -22.56 4.27
N ARG A 25 -0.33 -22.00 3.34
CA ARG A 25 -1.23 -22.77 2.45
C ARG A 25 -0.47 -23.75 1.56
N GLU A 26 0.65 -23.32 0.97
CA GLU A 26 1.49 -24.19 0.15
C GLU A 26 2.18 -25.28 0.97
N GLY A 27 2.48 -25.03 2.23
CA GLY A 27 3.27 -25.91 3.09
C GLY A 27 4.74 -25.98 2.70
N GLY A 28 5.56 -26.62 3.57
CA GLY A 28 7.01 -26.78 3.32
C GLY A 28 7.82 -25.48 3.35
N ASN A 29 7.23 -24.38 3.79
CA ASN A 29 7.90 -23.11 4.02
C ASN A 29 8.08 -22.89 5.54
N GLU A 30 9.20 -22.27 5.90
CA GLU A 30 9.43 -21.74 7.23
C GLU A 30 9.46 -20.21 7.13
N VAL A 31 8.55 -19.52 7.83
CA VAL A 31 8.44 -18.05 7.77
C VAL A 31 8.87 -17.44 9.10
N LEU A 32 9.70 -16.40 9.04
CA LEU A 32 10.09 -15.59 10.18
C LEU A 32 9.82 -14.11 9.86
N TRP A 33 9.04 -13.44 10.71
CA TRP A 33 8.88 -12.00 10.64
C TRP A 33 10.02 -11.31 11.40
N TYR A 34 10.76 -10.45 10.71
CA TYR A 34 11.55 -9.43 11.39
C TYR A 34 10.68 -8.19 11.59
N VAL A 35 10.52 -7.74 12.85
CA VAL A 35 9.72 -6.57 13.21
C VAL A 35 10.62 -5.48 13.80
N HIS A 36 10.60 -4.28 13.23
CA HIS A 36 11.48 -3.20 13.68
C HIS A 36 10.98 -2.57 14.99
N LYS A 37 11.62 -2.94 16.13
CA LYS A 37 11.23 -2.60 17.50
C LYS A 37 10.93 -1.11 17.74
N LYS A 38 11.69 -0.20 17.13
CA LYS A 38 11.53 1.26 17.37
C LYS A 38 10.34 1.86 16.61
N LYS A 39 9.84 1.19 15.57
CA LYS A 39 8.77 1.71 14.71
C LYS A 39 7.44 0.99 14.92
N ILE A 40 7.49 -0.21 15.48
CA ILE A 40 6.34 -1.04 15.77
C ILE A 40 6.43 -1.48 17.23
N SER A 41 5.73 -0.78 18.09
CA SER A 41 5.72 -1.05 19.55
C SER A 41 4.79 -2.21 19.91
N ASP A 42 3.70 -2.37 19.16
CA ASP A 42 2.75 -3.47 19.29
C ASP A 42 2.57 -4.13 17.92
N PHE A 43 2.95 -5.39 17.83
CA PHE A 43 2.83 -6.18 16.61
C PHE A 43 1.54 -7.00 16.67
N PRO A 44 0.54 -6.71 15.83
CA PRO A 44 -0.78 -7.30 15.97
C PRO A 44 -0.83 -8.82 15.72
N LEU A 45 0.15 -9.38 15.00
CA LEU A 45 0.22 -10.80 14.67
C LEU A 45 1.16 -11.59 15.60
N LYS A 46 1.53 -11.04 16.76
CA LYS A 46 2.54 -11.60 17.66
C LYS A 46 2.19 -13.00 18.20
N ASP A 47 0.90 -13.30 18.31
CA ASP A 47 0.40 -14.58 18.83
C ASP A 47 0.12 -15.61 17.71
N ASP A 48 0.10 -15.15 16.42
CA ASP A 48 -0.30 -15.96 15.28
C ASP A 48 0.88 -16.43 14.43
N VAL A 49 2.03 -15.71 14.46
CA VAL A 49 3.16 -15.97 13.58
C VAL A 49 4.48 -16.02 14.35
N ARG A 50 5.47 -16.72 13.78
CA ARG A 50 6.84 -16.67 14.29
C ARG A 50 7.49 -15.34 13.96
N TRP A 51 7.94 -14.58 14.96
CA TRP A 51 8.52 -13.26 14.77
C TRP A 51 9.69 -12.97 15.72
N THR A 52 10.51 -11.97 15.37
CA THR A 52 11.62 -11.47 16.18
C THR A 52 11.88 -9.99 15.92
N THR A 53 12.46 -9.31 16.92
CA THR A 53 13.07 -7.97 16.75
C THR A 53 14.60 -8.04 16.65
N SER A 54 15.19 -9.22 16.71
CA SER A 54 16.63 -9.45 16.73
C SER A 54 17.18 -9.65 15.32
N MET A 55 18.12 -8.78 14.92
CA MET A 55 18.87 -8.98 13.68
C MET A 55 19.76 -10.21 13.73
N GLN A 56 20.28 -10.58 14.91
CA GLN A 56 21.09 -11.78 15.07
C GLN A 56 20.26 -13.04 14.80
N GLU A 57 19.07 -13.11 15.38
CA GLU A 57 18.16 -14.24 15.17
C GLU A 57 17.69 -14.32 13.71
N THR A 58 17.39 -13.18 13.09
CA THR A 58 17.07 -13.11 11.66
C THR A 58 18.22 -13.62 10.79
N TYR A 59 19.46 -13.31 11.15
CA TYR A 59 20.64 -13.81 10.46
C TYR A 59 20.85 -15.32 10.69
N ASP A 60 20.72 -15.78 11.96
CA ASP A 60 20.91 -17.19 12.33
C ASP A 60 19.81 -18.11 11.77
N PHE A 61 18.64 -17.56 11.43
CA PHE A 61 17.58 -18.25 10.68
C PHE A 61 18.01 -18.67 9.27
N MET A 62 19.05 -18.05 8.73
CA MET A 62 19.61 -18.35 7.40
C MET A 62 18.54 -18.33 6.29
N PRO A 63 17.80 -17.21 6.10
CA PRO A 63 16.77 -17.13 5.09
C PRO A 63 17.31 -17.40 3.68
N GLU A 64 16.49 -18.04 2.85
CA GLU A 64 16.73 -18.21 1.42
C GLU A 64 16.15 -17.04 0.62
N ALA A 65 15.02 -16.47 1.07
CA ALA A 65 14.39 -15.29 0.50
C ALA A 65 13.99 -14.28 1.59
N ILE A 66 14.07 -12.98 1.27
CA ILE A 66 13.65 -11.88 2.14
C ILE A 66 12.74 -10.96 1.34
N PHE A 67 11.46 -10.86 1.71
CA PHE A 67 10.50 -9.94 1.09
C PHE A 67 10.47 -8.62 1.85
N VAL A 68 10.63 -7.51 1.14
CA VAL A 68 10.83 -6.19 1.72
C VAL A 68 9.93 -5.17 1.03
N PRO A 69 8.89 -4.64 1.71
CA PRO A 69 8.10 -3.52 1.17
C PRO A 69 8.88 -2.20 1.14
N GLY A 70 9.79 -2.02 2.09
CA GLY A 70 10.59 -0.80 2.24
C GLY A 70 11.76 -0.69 1.25
N ASN A 71 12.49 0.41 1.38
CA ASN A 71 13.59 0.77 0.47
C ASN A 71 14.98 0.36 0.99
N ILE A 72 15.07 -0.24 2.17
CA ILE A 72 16.33 -0.60 2.81
C ILE A 72 16.19 -1.96 3.50
N VAL A 73 17.25 -2.75 3.42
CA VAL A 73 17.37 -4.03 4.12
C VAL A 73 18.82 -4.23 4.54
N PRO A 74 19.11 -4.89 5.68
CA PRO A 74 20.48 -5.14 6.11
C PRO A 74 21.27 -5.91 5.06
N TYR A 75 22.37 -5.31 4.60
CA TYR A 75 23.19 -5.89 3.52
C TYR A 75 23.82 -7.23 3.90
N TYR A 76 24.06 -7.43 5.19
CA TYR A 76 24.74 -8.61 5.74
C TYR A 76 23.81 -9.81 5.92
N LEU A 77 22.49 -9.66 5.86
CA LEU A 77 21.57 -10.79 5.91
C LEU A 77 21.78 -11.72 4.70
N PRO A 78 21.81 -13.05 4.89
CA PRO A 78 21.76 -13.99 3.79
C PRO A 78 20.40 -13.95 3.09
N GLY A 79 20.24 -14.71 2.03
CA GLY A 79 18.99 -14.79 1.26
C GLY A 79 18.92 -13.83 0.08
N VAL A 80 18.08 -14.18 -0.89
CA VAL A 80 17.70 -13.30 -2.01
C VAL A 80 16.86 -12.17 -1.47
N LYS A 81 17.26 -10.92 -1.69
CA LYS A 81 16.55 -9.73 -1.24
C LYS A 81 15.62 -9.24 -2.33
N ILE A 82 14.33 -9.29 -2.04
CA ILE A 82 13.25 -9.01 -2.99
C ILE A 82 12.51 -7.76 -2.54
N GLN A 83 12.55 -6.70 -3.33
CA GLN A 83 11.70 -5.53 -3.10
C GLN A 83 10.32 -5.78 -3.70
N ILE A 84 9.28 -5.58 -2.88
CA ILE A 84 7.87 -5.76 -3.26
C ILE A 84 7.06 -4.46 -3.18
N PHE A 85 7.73 -3.34 -2.87
CA PHE A 85 7.18 -1.99 -2.75
C PHE A 85 6.10 -1.82 -1.64
N HIS A 86 5.65 -0.58 -1.45
CA HIS A 86 4.68 -0.22 -0.43
C HIS A 86 3.56 0.70 -0.97
N GLY A 87 3.21 0.54 -2.24
CA GLY A 87 2.14 1.25 -2.92
C GLY A 87 2.47 1.60 -4.36
N TYR A 88 1.57 2.35 -4.98
CA TYR A 88 1.59 2.67 -6.42
C TYR A 88 2.04 4.10 -6.75
N ALA A 89 2.70 4.80 -5.83
CA ALA A 89 3.11 6.19 -5.98
C ALA A 89 4.23 6.38 -7.03
N ALA A 90 3.89 6.18 -8.29
CA ALA A 90 4.80 6.27 -9.44
C ALA A 90 5.36 7.69 -9.66
N GLU A 91 4.66 8.72 -9.19
CA GLU A 91 5.07 10.12 -9.25
C GLU A 91 6.23 10.46 -8.31
N LYS A 92 6.46 9.67 -7.26
CA LYS A 92 7.53 9.91 -6.29
C LYS A 92 8.87 9.47 -6.86
N LYS A 93 9.80 10.41 -7.00
CA LYS A 93 11.17 10.15 -7.50
C LYS A 93 11.87 9.04 -6.71
N ASP A 94 11.61 8.95 -5.41
CA ASP A 94 12.19 7.95 -4.50
C ASP A 94 11.87 6.51 -4.89
N HIS A 95 10.71 6.28 -5.50
CA HIS A 95 10.27 4.98 -6.00
C HIS A 95 11.23 4.37 -7.03
N TRP A 96 11.88 5.22 -7.84
CA TRP A 96 12.75 4.82 -8.96
C TRP A 96 14.24 4.78 -8.63
N ILE A 97 14.62 5.06 -7.37
CA ILE A 97 16.02 5.09 -6.97
C ILE A 97 16.54 3.67 -6.72
N ILE A 98 17.45 3.19 -7.55
CA ILE A 98 18.13 1.91 -7.33
C ILE A 98 19.20 2.05 -6.26
N ARG A 99 18.93 1.47 -5.08
CA ARG A 99 19.82 1.52 -3.91
C ARG A 99 20.78 0.36 -3.80
N ARG A 100 20.64 -0.64 -4.67
CA ARG A 100 21.49 -1.84 -4.74
C ARG A 100 21.46 -2.73 -3.50
N TYR A 101 20.40 -2.65 -2.70
CA TYR A 101 20.16 -3.60 -1.61
C TYR A 101 19.54 -4.90 -2.12
N PHE A 102 18.81 -4.83 -3.24
CA PHE A 102 17.91 -5.87 -3.72
C PHE A 102 18.50 -6.61 -4.91
N ASP A 103 18.27 -7.92 -4.94
CA ASP A 103 18.63 -8.81 -6.04
C ASP A 103 17.50 -8.91 -7.06
N CYS A 104 16.25 -8.73 -6.59
CA CYS A 104 15.04 -8.74 -7.40
C CYS A 104 14.12 -7.57 -7.03
N TYR A 105 13.41 -7.08 -8.03
CA TYR A 105 12.28 -6.17 -7.90
C TYR A 105 11.05 -6.88 -8.45
N PHE A 106 10.10 -7.20 -7.56
CA PHE A 106 8.82 -7.78 -7.93
C PHE A 106 7.84 -6.64 -8.11
N THR A 107 7.46 -6.40 -9.36
CA THR A 107 6.71 -5.20 -9.76
C THR A 107 5.21 -5.48 -9.82
N GLN A 108 4.42 -4.43 -9.58
CA GLN A 108 2.98 -4.50 -9.46
C GLN A 108 2.29 -4.78 -10.80
N GLY A 109 2.77 -4.16 -11.89
CA GLY A 109 2.16 -4.34 -13.20
C GLY A 109 3.00 -3.75 -14.34
N PRO A 110 2.49 -3.76 -15.57
CA PRO A 110 3.24 -3.41 -16.79
C PRO A 110 3.93 -2.05 -16.75
N TYR A 111 3.29 -1.03 -16.18
CA TYR A 111 3.85 0.31 -16.04
C TYR A 111 5.15 0.32 -15.23
N PHE A 112 5.15 -0.32 -14.07
CA PHE A 112 6.32 -0.43 -13.20
C PHE A 112 7.37 -1.34 -13.81
N THR A 113 6.94 -2.48 -14.35
CA THR A 113 7.81 -3.48 -14.97
C THR A 113 8.63 -2.90 -16.10
N LYS A 114 8.02 -2.14 -17.01
CA LYS A 114 8.72 -1.49 -18.11
C LYS A 114 9.87 -0.62 -17.60
N LYS A 115 9.59 0.25 -16.65
CA LYS A 115 10.59 1.19 -16.11
C LYS A 115 11.69 0.50 -15.30
N PHE A 116 11.35 -0.52 -14.49
CA PHE A 116 12.35 -1.30 -13.77
C PHE A 116 13.21 -2.15 -14.69
N LYS A 117 12.67 -2.66 -15.81
CA LYS A 117 13.47 -3.33 -16.85
C LYS A 117 14.48 -2.38 -17.50
N GLU A 118 14.09 -1.14 -17.84
CA GLU A 118 15.01 -0.11 -18.32
C GLU A 118 16.15 0.16 -17.32
N LEU A 119 15.79 0.28 -16.02
CA LEU A 119 16.78 0.43 -14.95
C LEU A 119 17.69 -0.79 -14.81
N SER A 120 17.16 -2.00 -14.97
CA SER A 120 17.95 -3.24 -14.89
C SER A 120 19.01 -3.35 -16.00
N LEU A 121 18.70 -2.87 -17.20
CA LEU A 121 19.67 -2.79 -18.30
C LEU A 121 20.83 -1.82 -17.98
N LYS A 122 20.52 -0.75 -17.25
CA LYS A 122 21.52 0.27 -16.83
C LYS A 122 22.40 -0.25 -15.71
N TYR A 123 21.82 -0.84 -14.66
CA TYR A 123 22.55 -1.23 -13.44
C TYR A 123 23.15 -2.65 -13.51
N ARG A 124 22.51 -3.56 -14.22
CA ARG A 124 22.96 -4.95 -14.49
C ARG A 124 23.29 -5.78 -13.23
N ASP A 125 22.63 -5.51 -12.12
CA ASP A 125 22.87 -6.17 -10.83
C ASP A 125 21.61 -6.62 -10.10
N PHE A 126 20.45 -6.60 -10.78
CA PHE A 126 19.18 -7.11 -10.26
C PHE A 126 18.28 -7.65 -11.40
N GLU A 127 17.32 -8.47 -11.04
CA GLU A 127 16.25 -8.94 -11.95
C GLU A 127 14.92 -8.25 -11.65
N VAL A 128 14.04 -8.25 -12.64
CA VAL A 128 12.68 -7.72 -12.56
C VAL A 128 11.69 -8.79 -12.93
N LEU A 129 10.74 -9.05 -12.04
CA LEU A 129 9.63 -9.96 -12.27
C LEU A 129 8.31 -9.21 -12.01
N GLU A 130 7.38 -9.28 -12.95
CA GLU A 130 6.03 -8.78 -12.76
C GLU A 130 5.19 -9.84 -12.06
N THR A 131 4.67 -9.49 -10.88
CA THR A 131 3.93 -10.43 -10.02
C THR A 131 2.54 -9.94 -9.65
N GLY A 132 2.31 -8.63 -9.66
CA GLY A 132 1.24 -7.98 -8.91
C GLY A 132 1.73 -7.57 -7.52
N TRP A 133 0.85 -6.94 -6.73
CA TRP A 133 1.14 -6.51 -5.37
C TRP A 133 0.36 -7.36 -4.35
N PRO A 134 0.98 -7.85 -3.26
CA PRO A 134 0.40 -8.89 -2.38
C PRO A 134 -0.99 -8.56 -1.84
N ARG A 135 -1.28 -7.28 -1.60
CA ARG A 135 -2.60 -6.84 -1.10
C ARG A 135 -3.75 -7.16 -2.06
N GLN A 136 -3.46 -7.36 -3.37
CA GLN A 136 -4.50 -7.75 -4.33
C GLN A 136 -5.07 -9.14 -4.05
N ASP A 137 -4.25 -10.06 -3.53
CA ASP A 137 -4.75 -11.38 -3.13
C ASP A 137 -5.71 -11.27 -1.94
N TRP A 138 -5.35 -10.46 -0.92
CA TRP A 138 -6.25 -10.18 0.19
C TRP A 138 -7.57 -9.54 -0.28
N ILE A 139 -7.49 -8.54 -1.19
CA ILE A 139 -8.66 -7.87 -1.76
C ILE A 139 -9.52 -8.87 -2.54
N ALA A 140 -8.91 -9.76 -3.33
CA ALA A 140 -9.65 -10.76 -4.11
C ALA A 140 -10.43 -11.72 -3.20
N GLU A 141 -9.85 -12.16 -2.08
CA GLU A 141 -10.44 -13.06 -1.11
C GLU A 141 -11.55 -12.36 -0.30
N HIS A 142 -11.33 -11.10 0.12
CA HIS A 142 -12.19 -10.37 1.07
C HIS A 142 -13.09 -9.31 0.40
N ARG A 143 -13.21 -9.32 -0.91
CA ARG A 143 -13.90 -8.26 -1.66
C ARG A 143 -15.34 -8.04 -1.22
N HIS A 144 -16.02 -9.08 -0.77
CA HIS A 144 -17.43 -9.10 -0.41
C HIS A 144 -17.71 -9.22 1.10
N ASP A 145 -16.67 -9.30 1.93
CA ASP A 145 -16.82 -9.50 3.38
C ASP A 145 -17.58 -8.36 4.08
N PHE A 146 -17.58 -7.18 3.47
CA PHE A 146 -18.21 -5.98 4.03
C PHE A 146 -19.51 -5.57 3.34
N ASP A 147 -20.03 -6.38 2.41
CA ASP A 147 -21.25 -6.05 1.66
C ASP A 147 -22.47 -5.93 2.58
N GLU A 148 -22.62 -6.85 3.54
CA GLU A 148 -23.72 -6.80 4.52
C GLU A 148 -23.61 -5.57 5.43
N GLU A 149 -22.41 -5.30 5.97
CA GLU A 149 -22.18 -4.13 6.81
C GLU A 149 -22.44 -2.82 6.03
N ARG A 150 -22.04 -2.76 4.76
CA ARG A 150 -22.34 -1.65 3.86
C ARG A 150 -23.86 -1.44 3.74
N LEU A 151 -24.62 -2.49 3.50
CA LEU A 151 -26.08 -2.41 3.38
C LEU A 151 -26.73 -1.97 4.70
N GLN A 152 -26.26 -2.46 5.84
CA GLN A 152 -26.72 -2.06 7.16
C GLN A 152 -26.45 -0.57 7.44
N LEU A 153 -25.26 -0.08 7.07
CA LEU A 153 -24.91 1.35 7.19
C LEU A 153 -25.84 2.21 6.33
N LEU A 154 -26.02 1.87 5.04
CA LEU A 154 -26.90 2.63 4.15
C LEU A 154 -28.34 2.65 4.66
N LYS A 155 -28.86 1.51 5.14
CA LYS A 155 -30.20 1.43 5.74
C LYS A 155 -30.31 2.26 7.02
N ARG A 156 -29.32 2.17 7.90
CA ARG A 156 -29.28 2.90 9.19
C ARG A 156 -29.35 4.41 8.99
N TYR A 157 -28.63 4.92 8.00
CA TYR A 157 -28.56 6.35 7.71
C TYR A 157 -29.59 6.82 6.66
N GLY A 158 -30.38 5.90 6.08
CA GLY A 158 -31.34 6.21 5.04
C GLY A 158 -30.68 6.81 3.79
N LYS A 159 -29.51 6.28 3.38
CA LYS A 159 -28.71 6.78 2.26
C LYS A 159 -28.54 5.72 1.17
N GLN A 160 -28.24 6.20 -0.07
CA GLN A 160 -28.11 5.33 -1.24
C GLN A 160 -26.63 5.07 -1.61
N GLN A 161 -25.71 5.95 -1.22
CA GLN A 161 -24.32 5.92 -1.64
C GLN A 161 -23.40 6.21 -0.47
N ILE A 162 -22.23 5.55 -0.45
CA ILE A 162 -21.14 5.83 0.49
C ILE A 162 -20.04 6.60 -0.24
N VAL A 163 -19.68 7.77 0.27
CA VAL A 163 -18.53 8.56 -0.17
C VAL A 163 -17.44 8.47 0.90
N LEU A 164 -16.23 8.10 0.52
CA LEU A 164 -15.07 8.05 1.42
C LEU A 164 -14.21 9.29 1.23
N TYR A 165 -14.04 10.09 2.27
CA TYR A 165 -13.05 11.17 2.30
C TYR A 165 -11.77 10.69 3.01
N ALA A 166 -10.69 10.54 2.23
CA ALA A 166 -9.40 10.01 2.70
C ALA A 166 -8.24 10.94 2.28
N PRO A 167 -8.02 12.07 2.99
CA PRO A 167 -6.99 13.04 2.65
C PRO A 167 -5.59 12.56 3.07
N THR A 168 -4.54 13.16 2.45
CA THR A 168 -3.17 12.98 2.91
C THR A 168 -2.94 13.73 4.24
N PHE A 169 -1.97 13.27 5.02
CA PHE A 169 -1.58 13.91 6.28
C PHE A 169 -0.60 15.08 6.11
N SER A 170 -0.01 15.24 4.93
CA SER A 170 1.00 16.27 4.67
C SER A 170 0.37 17.68 4.71
N PRO A 171 0.82 18.58 5.61
CA PRO A 171 0.19 19.90 5.78
C PRO A 171 0.20 20.79 4.54
N LYS A 172 1.13 20.55 3.60
CA LYS A 172 1.27 21.32 2.36
C LYS A 172 0.42 20.76 1.20
N LEU A 173 -0.09 19.56 1.34
CA LEU A 173 -0.75 18.80 0.26
C LEU A 173 -2.19 18.43 0.60
N THR A 174 -2.54 18.50 1.90
CA THR A 174 -3.87 18.10 2.36
C THR A 174 -4.94 19.12 2.01
N SER A 175 -6.11 18.63 1.64
CA SER A 175 -7.32 19.42 1.38
C SER A 175 -8.05 19.83 2.66
N LEU A 176 -7.69 19.30 3.84
CA LEU A 176 -8.37 19.50 5.12
C LEU A 176 -8.68 20.97 5.45
N PRO A 177 -7.77 21.94 5.25
CA PRO A 177 -8.06 23.35 5.62
C PRO A 177 -9.14 24.03 4.79
N VAL A 178 -9.47 23.51 3.60
CA VAL A 178 -10.28 24.24 2.61
C VAL A 178 -11.55 23.53 2.15
N ILE A 179 -11.72 22.23 2.44
CA ILE A 179 -12.81 21.42 1.87
C ILE A 179 -14.04 21.28 2.79
N LYS A 180 -13.90 21.62 4.08
CA LYS A 180 -14.87 21.33 5.13
C LYS A 180 -16.32 21.72 4.77
N ASP A 181 -16.52 22.97 4.36
CA ASP A 181 -17.85 23.48 4.03
C ASP A 181 -18.45 22.80 2.78
N ASN A 182 -17.59 22.38 1.86
CA ASN A 182 -18.01 21.68 0.66
C ASN A 182 -18.41 20.22 0.94
N LEU A 183 -17.79 19.57 1.94
CA LEU A 183 -18.26 18.26 2.43
C LEU A 183 -19.63 18.37 3.08
N VAL A 184 -19.86 19.42 3.88
CA VAL A 184 -21.19 19.70 4.45
C VAL A 184 -22.22 19.96 3.35
N LYS A 185 -21.87 20.78 2.34
CA LYS A 185 -22.72 21.04 1.18
C LYS A 185 -23.07 19.73 0.44
N LEU A 186 -22.08 18.86 0.22
CA LEU A 186 -22.27 17.54 -0.38
C LEU A 186 -23.31 16.73 0.40
N CYS A 187 -23.15 16.61 1.71
CA CYS A 187 -24.04 15.83 2.58
C CYS A 187 -25.48 16.40 2.65
N LYS A 188 -25.65 17.71 2.42
CA LYS A 188 -26.97 18.35 2.34
C LYS A 188 -27.63 18.20 0.98
N GLN A 189 -26.87 18.18 -0.10
CA GLN A 189 -27.38 18.20 -1.48
C GLN A 189 -27.50 16.82 -2.12
N LYS A 190 -26.77 15.83 -1.61
CA LYS A 190 -26.72 14.46 -2.16
C LYS A 190 -27.22 13.44 -1.16
N ASP A 191 -27.76 12.34 -1.69
CA ASP A 191 -28.19 11.21 -0.86
C ASP A 191 -27.01 10.27 -0.53
N VAL A 192 -26.04 10.85 0.21
CA VAL A 192 -24.78 10.18 0.53
C VAL A 192 -24.54 10.04 2.03
N LEU A 193 -23.90 8.95 2.42
CA LEU A 193 -23.22 8.79 3.70
C LEU A 193 -21.74 9.10 3.48
N LEU A 194 -21.23 10.13 4.16
CA LEU A 194 -19.82 10.50 4.10
C LEU A 194 -19.05 9.80 5.24
N LEU A 195 -18.13 8.92 4.87
CA LEU A 195 -17.17 8.32 5.79
C LEU A 195 -15.85 9.10 5.69
N MET A 196 -15.36 9.61 6.81
CA MET A 196 -14.10 10.36 6.90
C MET A 196 -13.05 9.50 7.59
N LYS A 197 -12.03 9.08 6.85
CA LYS A 197 -10.94 8.25 7.33
C LYS A 197 -9.59 8.93 7.14
N PHE A 198 -9.00 9.38 8.24
CA PHE A 198 -7.75 10.12 8.19
C PHE A 198 -6.53 9.22 8.39
N HIS A 199 -5.40 9.67 7.86
CA HIS A 199 -4.14 8.98 8.04
C HIS A 199 -3.70 9.09 9.52
N PRO A 200 -3.08 8.04 10.13
CA PRO A 200 -2.65 8.07 11.53
C PRO A 200 -1.65 9.19 11.89
N LEU A 201 -0.98 9.78 10.90
CA LEU A 201 -0.08 10.92 11.07
C LEU A 201 -0.76 12.29 10.85
N THR A 202 -2.07 12.32 10.66
CA THR A 202 -2.82 13.58 10.57
C THR A 202 -2.72 14.33 11.89
N ARG A 203 -2.58 15.66 11.85
CA ARG A 203 -2.52 16.50 13.04
C ARG A 203 -3.80 16.35 13.88
N GLN A 204 -3.63 16.24 15.19
CA GLN A 204 -4.74 16.00 16.11
C GLN A 204 -5.79 17.11 16.05
N GLU A 205 -5.38 18.36 15.83
CA GLU A 205 -6.29 19.52 15.69
C GLU A 205 -7.32 19.30 14.56
N TRP A 206 -6.88 18.77 13.41
CA TRP A 206 -7.77 18.44 12.30
C TRP A 206 -8.66 17.24 12.61
N VAL A 207 -8.12 16.24 13.30
CA VAL A 207 -8.92 15.07 13.72
C VAL A 207 -10.06 15.52 14.63
N ASP A 208 -9.77 16.37 15.62
CA ASP A 208 -10.76 16.87 16.58
C ASP A 208 -11.80 17.77 15.89
N GLU A 209 -11.36 18.65 14.99
CA GLU A 209 -12.24 19.50 14.19
C GLU A 209 -13.24 18.69 13.36
N TYR A 210 -12.77 17.66 12.65
CA TYR A 210 -13.63 16.85 11.79
C TYR A 210 -14.49 15.85 12.57
N LYS A 211 -14.07 15.40 13.74
CA LYS A 211 -14.93 14.66 14.68
C LYS A 211 -16.07 15.54 15.20
N ALA A 212 -15.76 16.77 15.59
CA ALA A 212 -16.78 17.75 16.01
C ALA A 212 -17.73 18.10 14.87
N LEU A 213 -17.25 18.17 13.63
CA LEU A 213 -18.09 18.37 12.45
C LEU A 213 -19.01 17.17 12.22
N ALA A 214 -18.50 15.94 12.27
CA ALA A 214 -19.30 14.72 12.11
C ALA A 214 -20.45 14.66 13.13
N ALA A 215 -20.21 15.07 14.37
CA ALA A 215 -21.24 15.08 15.42
C ALA A 215 -22.42 16.03 15.16
N GLN A 216 -22.32 16.94 14.18
CA GLN A 216 -23.36 17.90 13.83
C GLN A 216 -24.29 17.44 12.70
N TYR A 217 -23.93 16.36 11.99
CA TYR A 217 -24.64 15.88 10.80
C TYR A 217 -24.83 14.37 10.85
N ASP A 218 -26.05 13.90 10.74
CA ASP A 218 -26.41 12.47 10.86
C ASP A 218 -25.78 11.60 9.77
N ASN A 219 -25.44 12.16 8.62
CA ASN A 219 -24.84 11.43 7.48
C ASN A 219 -23.36 11.71 7.28
N MET A 220 -22.67 12.15 8.34
CA MET A 220 -21.21 12.29 8.37
C MET A 220 -20.64 11.41 9.50
N VAL A 221 -19.74 10.51 9.18
CA VAL A 221 -19.14 9.58 10.15
C VAL A 221 -17.63 9.67 10.11
N PHE A 222 -17.02 9.99 11.25
CA PHE A 222 -15.57 9.91 11.42
C PHE A 222 -15.17 8.48 11.84
N VAL A 223 -14.21 7.90 11.13
CA VAL A 223 -13.80 6.51 11.31
C VAL A 223 -12.41 6.44 11.93
N ASP A 224 -12.30 5.78 13.08
CA ASP A 224 -11.05 5.65 13.86
C ASP A 224 -10.28 4.34 13.62
N ASP A 225 -10.74 3.45 12.74
CA ASP A 225 -10.08 2.18 12.46
C ASP A 225 -8.65 2.36 11.92
N TYR A 226 -7.82 1.36 12.13
CA TYR A 226 -6.45 1.38 11.62
C TYR A 226 -6.40 1.29 10.08
N SER A 227 -7.12 0.34 9.48
CA SER A 227 -7.10 0.10 8.04
C SER A 227 -8.13 0.94 7.30
N VAL A 228 -7.72 1.51 6.16
CA VAL A 228 -8.62 2.20 5.23
C VAL A 228 -9.28 1.22 4.25
N THR A 229 -8.74 0.01 4.09
CA THR A 229 -9.14 -0.94 3.04
C THR A 229 -10.60 -1.36 3.14
N LYS A 230 -11.09 -1.64 4.35
CA LYS A 230 -12.52 -1.91 4.60
C LYS A 230 -13.43 -0.82 4.02
N TYR A 231 -13.10 0.44 4.31
CA TYR A 231 -13.91 1.58 3.86
C TYR A 231 -13.78 1.83 2.35
N MET A 232 -12.63 1.52 1.76
CA MET A 232 -12.47 1.52 0.30
C MET A 232 -13.37 0.46 -0.36
N LEU A 233 -13.47 -0.73 0.24
CA LEU A 233 -14.36 -1.78 -0.27
C LEU A 233 -15.84 -1.38 -0.17
N MET A 234 -16.27 -0.73 0.91
CA MET A 234 -17.64 -0.29 1.10
C MET A 234 -18.03 0.98 0.31
N ALA A 235 -17.10 1.90 0.06
CA ALA A 235 -17.39 3.16 -0.60
C ALA A 235 -17.63 3.02 -2.11
N ASP A 236 -18.46 3.91 -2.66
CA ASP A 236 -18.77 4.01 -4.09
C ASP A 236 -17.87 5.04 -4.80
N VAL A 237 -17.51 6.12 -4.10
CA VAL A 237 -16.65 7.21 -4.61
C VAL A 237 -15.65 7.59 -3.52
N MET A 238 -14.42 7.94 -3.91
CA MET A 238 -13.44 8.52 -2.99
C MET A 238 -13.21 9.99 -3.30
N ILE A 239 -13.16 10.80 -2.24
CA ILE A 239 -12.62 12.17 -2.25
C ILE A 239 -11.26 12.13 -1.58
N SER A 240 -10.26 12.74 -2.22
CA SER A 240 -8.90 12.81 -1.69
C SER A 240 -8.17 14.08 -2.18
N ASP A 241 -6.86 14.07 -2.09
CA ASP A 241 -5.97 15.14 -2.56
C ASP A 241 -4.71 14.57 -3.22
N THR A 242 -3.59 14.43 -2.50
CA THR A 242 -2.35 13.83 -3.00
C THR A 242 -1.98 12.61 -2.13
N SER A 243 -2.62 11.49 -2.40
CA SER A 243 -2.46 10.25 -1.62
C SER A 243 -2.24 9.03 -2.52
N SER A 244 -1.42 8.08 -2.06
CA SER A 244 -1.22 6.80 -2.76
C SER A 244 -2.44 5.89 -2.72
N THR A 245 -3.36 6.08 -1.78
CA THR A 245 -4.62 5.33 -1.67
C THR A 245 -5.56 5.56 -2.86
N ILE A 246 -5.37 6.66 -3.60
CA ILE A 246 -6.09 6.95 -4.85
C ILE A 246 -5.95 5.80 -5.84
N TYR A 247 -4.72 5.35 -6.08
CA TYR A 247 -4.47 4.22 -7.00
C TYR A 247 -5.09 2.92 -6.49
N GLU A 248 -5.00 2.66 -5.19
CA GLU A 248 -5.63 1.47 -4.58
C GLU A 248 -7.15 1.49 -4.80
N PHE A 249 -7.79 2.66 -4.68
CA PHE A 249 -9.23 2.79 -4.91
C PHE A 249 -9.61 2.65 -6.39
N LEU A 250 -8.81 3.23 -7.31
CA LEU A 250 -9.00 3.06 -8.76
C LEU A 250 -8.88 1.59 -9.19
N LEU A 251 -7.99 0.82 -8.55
CA LEU A 251 -7.84 -0.62 -8.81
C LEU A 251 -9.04 -1.45 -8.37
N LEU A 252 -9.89 -0.93 -7.48
CA LEU A 252 -11.20 -1.51 -7.16
C LEU A 252 -12.27 -1.23 -8.25
N ASP A 253 -11.89 -0.56 -9.33
CA ASP A 253 -12.78 -0.05 -10.40
C ASP A 253 -13.79 0.99 -9.89
N LYS A 254 -13.37 1.83 -8.95
CA LYS A 254 -14.21 2.86 -8.33
C LYS A 254 -13.69 4.27 -8.62
N PRO A 255 -14.59 5.26 -8.82
CA PRO A 255 -14.23 6.63 -9.22
C PRO A 255 -13.63 7.44 -8.06
N VAL A 256 -12.72 8.34 -8.43
CA VAL A 256 -12.02 9.25 -7.50
C VAL A 256 -12.19 10.70 -7.94
N VAL A 257 -12.44 11.59 -6.97
CA VAL A 257 -12.33 13.04 -7.11
C VAL A 257 -11.23 13.53 -6.18
N THR A 258 -10.33 14.36 -6.70
CA THR A 258 -9.30 15.00 -5.85
C THR A 258 -9.39 16.51 -5.90
N LEU A 259 -8.96 17.14 -4.81
CA LEU A 259 -8.77 18.59 -4.74
C LEU A 259 -7.27 18.91 -4.75
N ASN A 260 -6.83 19.65 -5.78
CA ASN A 260 -5.45 20.11 -5.95
C ASN A 260 -4.40 19.00 -5.93
N ALA A 261 -4.70 17.82 -6.49
CA ALA A 261 -3.70 16.77 -6.63
C ALA A 261 -2.54 17.25 -7.50
N ILE A 262 -1.31 17.00 -7.02
CA ILE A 262 -0.06 17.39 -7.69
C ILE A 262 0.57 16.26 -8.51
N SER A 263 -0.15 15.19 -8.76
CA SER A 263 0.34 14.10 -9.60
C SER A 263 0.63 14.59 -11.01
N LYS A 264 1.71 14.12 -11.61
CA LYS A 264 2.11 14.51 -12.96
C LYS A 264 1.14 13.96 -14.00
N ASP A 265 0.70 12.73 -13.79
CA ASP A 265 -0.27 12.03 -14.62
C ASP A 265 -1.52 11.78 -13.78
N ILE A 266 -2.65 12.37 -14.17
CA ILE A 266 -3.93 12.29 -13.46
C ILE A 266 -4.91 11.49 -14.28
N TYR A 267 -5.38 10.36 -13.74
CA TYR A 267 -6.29 9.41 -14.37
C TYR A 267 -7.70 9.45 -13.76
N TRP A 268 -8.04 10.54 -13.05
CA TRP A 268 -9.29 10.75 -12.33
C TRP A 268 -9.72 12.21 -12.42
N LYS A 269 -10.86 12.56 -11.84
CA LYS A 269 -11.30 13.96 -11.76
C LYS A 269 -10.50 14.70 -10.70
N ASN A 270 -9.75 15.71 -11.12
CA ASN A 270 -9.07 16.64 -10.22
C ASN A 270 -9.69 18.03 -10.35
N ILE A 271 -10.15 18.60 -9.25
CA ILE A 271 -10.69 19.94 -9.16
C ILE A 271 -9.72 20.88 -8.46
N THR A 272 -9.76 22.16 -8.77
CA THR A 272 -8.97 23.21 -8.10
C THR A 272 -9.87 24.15 -7.26
N ASP A 273 -11.15 24.21 -7.56
CA ASP A 273 -12.16 24.92 -6.77
C ASP A 273 -13.00 23.90 -6.00
N PRO A 274 -12.98 23.91 -4.64
CA PRO A 274 -13.77 22.99 -3.83
C PRO A 274 -15.30 23.14 -4.06
N ASN A 275 -15.78 24.28 -4.56
CA ASN A 275 -17.21 24.46 -4.88
C ASN A 275 -17.70 23.53 -6.00
N MET A 276 -16.79 23.02 -6.83
CA MET A 276 -17.10 22.06 -7.90
C MET A 276 -17.29 20.63 -7.39
N LEU A 277 -17.14 20.35 -6.08
CA LEU A 277 -17.12 18.99 -5.54
C LEU A 277 -18.39 18.18 -5.86
N CYS A 278 -19.57 18.76 -5.68
CA CYS A 278 -20.84 18.08 -5.94
C CYS A 278 -21.01 17.68 -7.42
N ASP A 279 -20.67 18.61 -8.34
CA ASP A 279 -20.73 18.35 -9.77
C ASP A 279 -19.67 17.36 -10.21
N ALA A 280 -18.46 17.44 -9.64
CA ALA A 280 -17.36 16.51 -9.93
C ALA A 280 -17.69 15.07 -9.55
N ILE A 281 -18.41 14.84 -8.45
CA ILE A 281 -18.86 13.50 -8.04
C ILE A 281 -19.86 12.93 -9.04
N ASP A 282 -20.82 13.73 -9.50
CA ASP A 282 -21.79 13.29 -10.53
C ASP A 282 -21.09 12.98 -11.87
N GLU A 283 -20.15 13.84 -12.24
CA GLU A 283 -19.39 13.70 -13.48
C GLU A 283 -18.51 12.43 -13.47
N VAL A 284 -17.75 12.20 -12.42
CA VAL A 284 -16.78 11.09 -12.37
C VAL A 284 -17.44 9.72 -12.40
N VAL A 285 -18.69 9.63 -11.94
CA VAL A 285 -19.47 8.38 -11.95
C VAL A 285 -20.02 8.06 -13.34
N LYS A 286 -20.45 9.07 -14.10
CA LYS A 286 -21.21 8.92 -15.35
C LYS A 286 -20.36 9.09 -16.62
N ASN A 287 -19.26 9.84 -16.55
CA ASN A 287 -18.46 10.18 -17.71
C ASN A 287 -17.57 9.01 -18.16
N GLU A 288 -17.75 8.59 -19.40
CA GLU A 288 -17.01 7.47 -20.01
C GLU A 288 -15.49 7.70 -20.09
N ASP A 289 -15.04 8.95 -20.16
CA ASP A 289 -13.60 9.26 -20.18
C ASP A 289 -12.93 8.84 -18.86
N TYR A 290 -13.57 9.09 -17.72
CA TYR A 290 -13.03 8.66 -16.42
C TYR A 290 -13.13 7.14 -16.22
N ILE A 291 -14.14 6.50 -16.80
CA ILE A 291 -14.23 5.03 -16.83
C ILE A 291 -13.07 4.46 -17.65
N ARG A 292 -12.78 5.03 -18.84
CA ARG A 292 -11.64 4.62 -19.68
C ARG A 292 -10.29 4.82 -18.98
N LEU A 293 -10.07 5.98 -18.36
CA LEU A 293 -8.84 6.28 -17.62
C LEU A 293 -8.63 5.30 -16.44
N ARG A 294 -9.69 4.99 -15.72
CA ARG A 294 -9.66 4.02 -14.62
C ARG A 294 -9.32 2.61 -15.11
N LYS A 295 -9.93 2.16 -16.21
CA LYS A 295 -9.60 0.88 -16.86
C LYS A 295 -8.14 0.83 -17.33
N TRP A 296 -7.61 1.94 -17.81
CA TRP A 296 -6.21 2.05 -18.16
C TRP A 296 -5.31 1.89 -16.92
N VAL A 297 -5.64 2.51 -15.79
CA VAL A 297 -4.90 2.33 -14.52
C VAL A 297 -4.92 0.86 -14.09
N ILE A 298 -6.08 0.21 -14.09
CA ILE A 298 -6.19 -1.20 -13.74
C ILE A 298 -5.29 -2.05 -14.64
N SER A 299 -5.35 -1.87 -15.94
CA SER A 299 -4.58 -2.68 -16.90
C SER A 299 -3.07 -2.45 -16.83
N ASN A 300 -2.61 -1.28 -16.37
CA ASN A 300 -1.19 -0.91 -16.41
C ASN A 300 -0.51 -0.88 -15.03
N TYR A 301 -1.26 -0.56 -13.97
CA TYR A 301 -0.68 -0.45 -12.62
C TYR A 301 -0.67 -1.79 -11.88
N ASP A 302 -1.81 -2.50 -11.87
CA ASP A 302 -1.90 -3.84 -11.29
C ASP A 302 -3.14 -4.58 -11.83
N PRO A 303 -2.99 -5.36 -12.91
CA PRO A 303 -4.11 -6.08 -13.53
C PRO A 303 -4.45 -7.41 -12.83
N TYR A 304 -3.76 -7.74 -11.74
CA TYR A 304 -3.84 -9.06 -11.13
C TYR A 304 -4.94 -9.13 -10.05
N THR A 305 -6.08 -9.71 -10.42
CA THR A 305 -7.24 -9.90 -9.54
C THR A 305 -7.58 -11.38 -9.34
N ASP A 306 -6.65 -12.27 -9.66
CA ASP A 306 -6.85 -13.72 -9.71
C ASP A 306 -6.54 -14.45 -8.39
N GLY A 307 -6.17 -13.70 -7.33
CA GLY A 307 -5.80 -14.28 -6.03
C GLY A 307 -4.51 -15.10 -6.06
N LYS A 308 -3.62 -14.89 -7.04
CA LYS A 308 -2.38 -15.67 -7.25
C LYS A 308 -1.12 -14.80 -7.30
N VAL A 309 -1.19 -13.58 -6.82
CA VAL A 309 -0.04 -12.66 -6.78
C VAL A 309 1.08 -13.26 -5.93
N VAL A 310 0.75 -13.66 -4.70
CA VAL A 310 1.75 -14.21 -3.77
C VAL A 310 2.27 -15.55 -4.26
N HIS A 311 1.45 -16.41 -4.83
CA HIS A 311 1.92 -17.64 -5.45
C HIS A 311 2.99 -17.36 -6.53
N ARG A 312 2.74 -16.38 -7.43
CA ARG A 312 3.75 -15.93 -8.41
C ARG A 312 5.02 -15.39 -7.75
N MET A 313 4.91 -14.70 -6.62
CA MET A 313 6.07 -14.19 -5.88
C MET A 313 6.90 -15.32 -5.28
N LEU A 314 6.29 -16.32 -4.66
CA LEU A 314 6.99 -17.47 -4.08
C LEU A 314 7.66 -18.31 -5.15
N GLU A 315 6.98 -18.59 -6.26
CA GLU A 315 7.55 -19.28 -7.42
C GLU A 315 8.71 -18.48 -8.05
N GLY A 316 8.56 -17.16 -8.21
CA GLY A 316 9.61 -16.29 -8.73
C GLY A 316 10.86 -16.28 -7.85
N ALA A 317 10.70 -16.30 -6.52
CA ALA A 317 11.82 -16.41 -5.58
C ALA A 317 12.52 -17.77 -5.70
N ARG A 318 11.77 -18.88 -5.76
CA ARG A 318 12.30 -20.25 -5.97
C ARG A 318 13.03 -20.37 -7.30
N ASP A 319 12.45 -19.84 -8.38
CA ASP A 319 13.07 -19.85 -9.71
C ASP A 319 14.38 -19.08 -9.74
N PHE A 320 14.43 -17.89 -9.13
CA PHE A 320 15.68 -17.13 -9.01
C PHE A 320 16.76 -17.94 -8.27
N ILE A 321 16.41 -18.52 -7.11
CA ILE A 321 17.33 -19.33 -6.30
C ILE A 321 17.84 -20.56 -7.11
N ARG A 322 16.96 -21.24 -7.82
CA ARG A 322 17.31 -22.40 -8.66
C ARG A 322 18.28 -22.04 -9.78
N ARG A 323 18.05 -20.88 -10.45
CA ARG A 323 18.88 -20.45 -11.60
C ARG A 323 20.21 -19.83 -11.19
N LYS A 324 20.24 -19.06 -10.11
CA LYS A 324 21.40 -18.22 -9.74
C LYS A 324 21.98 -18.50 -8.36
N GLY A 325 21.28 -19.28 -7.56
CA GLY A 325 21.61 -19.46 -6.14
C GLY A 325 21.35 -18.19 -5.31
N VAL A 326 21.71 -18.27 -4.04
CA VAL A 326 21.63 -17.11 -3.13
C VAL A 326 22.86 -16.23 -3.28
N PRO A 327 22.74 -14.94 -3.63
CA PRO A 327 23.87 -14.06 -3.84
C PRO A 327 24.70 -13.85 -2.57
N LYS A 328 25.98 -14.19 -2.62
CA LYS A 328 26.91 -14.04 -1.49
C LYS A 328 27.48 -12.63 -1.35
N LYS A 329 27.57 -11.86 -2.44
CA LYS A 329 28.11 -10.49 -2.48
C LYS A 329 27.23 -9.60 -3.34
N ARG A 330 27.14 -8.30 -2.95
CA ARG A 330 26.39 -7.27 -3.69
C ARG A 330 27.27 -6.03 -3.90
N LYS A 331 27.05 -5.31 -5.00
CA LYS A 331 27.75 -4.06 -5.34
C LYS A 331 27.19 -2.89 -4.52
N LEU A 332 27.29 -2.96 -3.20
CA LEU A 332 26.80 -1.93 -2.28
C LEU A 332 27.96 -1.03 -1.82
N ASN A 333 27.80 0.28 -1.95
CA ASN A 333 28.81 1.24 -1.51
C ASN A 333 28.92 1.32 0.03
N LEU A 334 30.05 1.83 0.53
CA LEU A 334 30.34 1.89 1.96
C LEU A 334 29.32 2.74 2.74
N TRP A 335 28.82 3.84 2.15
CA TRP A 335 27.81 4.68 2.79
C TRP A 335 26.51 3.90 3.04
N ARG A 336 26.05 3.11 2.08
CA ARG A 336 24.85 2.29 2.24
C ARG A 336 25.04 1.14 3.22
N GLN A 337 26.26 0.56 3.27
CA GLN A 337 26.61 -0.41 4.31
C GLN A 337 26.56 0.23 5.69
N TYR A 338 27.14 1.40 5.85
CA TYR A 338 27.10 2.19 7.10
C TYR A 338 25.65 2.53 7.50
N THR A 339 24.85 3.03 6.57
CA THR A 339 23.44 3.36 6.84
C THR A 339 22.66 2.13 7.30
N SER A 340 22.87 0.99 6.67
CA SER A 340 22.24 -0.29 7.07
C SER A 340 22.62 -0.69 8.49
N ILE A 341 23.93 -0.59 8.85
CA ILE A 341 24.40 -0.88 10.22
C ILE A 341 23.83 0.12 11.22
N LYS A 342 23.80 1.41 10.89
CA LYS A 342 23.25 2.46 11.76
C LYS A 342 21.77 2.23 12.05
N THR A 343 21.01 1.76 11.07
CA THR A 343 19.55 1.55 11.19
C THR A 343 19.23 0.26 11.94
N PHE A 344 19.92 -0.84 11.64
CA PHE A 344 19.54 -2.18 12.08
C PHE A 344 20.53 -2.84 13.07
N GLY A 345 21.68 -2.20 13.28
CA GLY A 345 22.73 -2.75 14.15
C GLY A 345 23.70 -3.70 13.42
N ARG A 346 24.62 -4.26 14.19
CA ARG A 346 25.59 -5.26 13.74
C ARG A 346 25.17 -6.66 14.18
N ILE A 347 25.65 -7.66 13.47
CA ILE A 347 25.54 -9.08 13.83
C ILE A 347 26.92 -9.61 14.23
N LYS A 348 26.93 -10.66 15.03
CA LYS A 348 28.12 -11.48 15.31
C LYS A 348 28.12 -12.64 14.31
N LYS A 349 29.06 -12.65 13.38
CA LYS A 349 29.24 -13.84 12.52
C LYS A 349 29.84 -14.96 13.36
N LYS A 350 29.18 -16.11 13.42
CA LYS A 350 29.81 -17.31 13.92
C LYS A 350 31.02 -17.62 13.02
N LYS A 351 32.19 -17.79 13.63
CA LYS A 351 33.41 -18.20 12.92
C LYS A 351 33.26 -19.60 12.33
#